data_177096303332ce54f0d87222f9ce2117
#
_entry.id   177096303332ce54f0d87222f9ce2117
#
_cell.length_a   1.000
_cell.length_b   1.000
_cell.length_c   1.000
_cell.angle_alpha   90.00
_cell.angle_beta   90.00
_cell.angle_gamma   90.00
#
_symmetry.space_group_name_H-M   'P 1'
#
loop_
_entity.id
_entity.type
_entity.pdbx_description
1 polymer ?
#
loop_
_entity_poly.entity_id
_entity_poly.type
_entity_poly.pdbx_seq_one_letter_code
_entity_poly.pdbx_strand_id
1 'polypeptide(L)'
;MKRLFALLAFGLSFACQAGEYQSTLLVQTGLLRESDLIVRTISDLESNRICLAFYVRTMGTSPTMTCYDVVSGFRSNIGQVGHFKEGKLVVRKMRDFENNVTCLVAYVSTEGTSPALDCYKNVTSAKFRETAALVRSGHLREGDLDTFRIVDPDSTKTCLVAYVNTGNTSPSLKCYSSLKGGKGGSMSQTSYLREGDLIARKIVDQGNAKECLITYVSTEGTSPHIYCAELRTAQKAQPQWPQQQAPAAKPDESAPATRPAPIFRPES
;
A
#
# COMPACT_ATOMS: atom_id res chain seq x y z
N MET A 1 27.78 -74.14 -25.62
CA MET A 1 28.59 -72.94 -25.43
C MET A 1 27.67 -71.69 -25.60
N LYS A 2 27.10 -71.18 -24.51
CA LYS A 2 26.25 -69.97 -24.50
C LYS A 2 26.97 -68.90 -23.67
N ARG A 3 27.43 -67.84 -24.33
CA ARG A 3 28.05 -66.68 -23.66
C ARG A 3 26.97 -65.72 -23.21
N LEU A 4 26.81 -65.55 -21.90
CA LEU A 4 25.97 -64.49 -21.25
C LEU A 4 26.78 -63.22 -21.27
N PHE A 5 26.26 -62.19 -21.95
CA PHE A 5 26.71 -60.77 -21.80
C PHE A 5 25.92 -60.15 -20.71
N ALA A 6 26.54 -59.87 -19.58
CA ALA A 6 25.96 -59.00 -18.51
C ALA A 6 26.30 -57.54 -18.82
N LEU A 7 25.27 -56.78 -19.21
CA LEU A 7 25.34 -55.33 -19.32
C LEU A 7 25.13 -54.71 -17.93
N LEU A 8 26.20 -54.20 -17.33
CA LEU A 8 26.17 -53.36 -16.13
C LEU A 8 25.77 -51.96 -16.55
N ALA A 9 24.49 -51.62 -16.34
CA ALA A 9 24.00 -50.27 -16.43
C ALA A 9 24.40 -49.50 -15.14
N PHE A 10 25.45 -48.69 -15.20
CA PHE A 10 25.79 -47.71 -14.18
C PHE A 10 24.80 -46.54 -14.29
N GLY A 11 23.73 -46.62 -13.52
CA GLY A 11 22.84 -45.50 -13.28
C GLY A 11 23.54 -44.48 -12.38
N LEU A 12 24.12 -43.46 -12.96
CA LEU A 12 24.52 -42.24 -12.23
C LEU A 12 23.25 -41.48 -11.81
N SER A 13 22.73 -41.80 -10.63
CA SER A 13 21.74 -40.99 -9.96
C SER A 13 22.44 -39.72 -9.46
N PHE A 14 22.37 -38.64 -10.24
CA PHE A 14 22.63 -37.30 -9.71
C PHE A 14 21.49 -36.98 -8.74
N ALA A 15 21.66 -37.34 -7.47
CA ALA A 15 20.90 -36.78 -6.39
C ALA A 15 21.23 -35.28 -6.36
N CYS A 16 20.36 -34.45 -6.96
CA CYS A 16 20.37 -33.04 -6.73
C CYS A 16 20.00 -32.84 -5.24
N GLN A 17 21.00 -32.88 -4.36
CA GLN A 17 20.85 -32.42 -2.99
C GLN A 17 20.61 -30.90 -3.12
N ALA A 18 19.33 -30.51 -3.19
CA ALA A 18 18.93 -29.17 -2.79
C ALA A 18 19.36 -29.05 -1.33
N GLY A 19 20.58 -28.53 -1.12
CA GLY A 19 21.05 -28.16 0.20
C GLY A 19 20.01 -27.20 0.77
N GLU A 20 19.27 -27.67 1.78
CA GLU A 20 18.52 -26.79 2.67
C GLU A 20 19.57 -25.83 3.24
N TYR A 21 19.67 -24.66 2.64
CA TYR A 21 20.38 -23.54 3.22
C TYR A 21 19.54 -23.11 4.43
N GLN A 22 19.65 -23.84 5.53
CA GLN A 22 19.22 -23.37 6.82
C GLN A 22 20.12 -22.19 7.17
N SER A 23 19.73 -21.00 6.69
CA SER A 23 20.33 -19.78 7.16
C SER A 23 20.05 -19.69 8.66
N THR A 24 21.01 -20.12 9.47
CA THR A 24 20.99 -20.03 10.93
C THR A 24 20.94 -18.58 11.44
N LEU A 25 20.83 -17.64 10.54
CA LEU A 25 20.95 -16.19 10.77
C LEU A 25 19.59 -15.51 10.93
N LEU A 26 18.47 -16.17 10.58
CA LEU A 26 17.12 -15.67 10.83
C LEU A 26 16.54 -16.32 12.08
N VAL A 27 16.24 -15.50 13.10
CA VAL A 27 15.70 -15.97 14.37
C VAL A 27 14.41 -15.25 14.70
N GLN A 28 13.35 -15.99 15.02
CA GLN A 28 12.16 -15.37 15.59
C GLN A 28 12.43 -14.98 17.04
N THR A 29 12.46 -13.66 17.31
CA THR A 29 12.79 -13.11 18.64
C THR A 29 11.56 -12.61 19.40
N GLY A 30 10.40 -12.50 18.73
CA GLY A 30 9.17 -12.05 19.38
C GLY A 30 7.90 -12.52 18.70
N LEU A 31 6.83 -12.57 19.48
CA LEU A 31 5.48 -12.86 19.05
C LEU A 31 4.50 -12.04 19.87
N LEU A 32 3.68 -11.22 19.24
CA LEU A 32 2.56 -10.52 19.84
C LEU A 32 1.27 -10.96 19.16
N ARG A 33 0.23 -11.18 19.97
CA ARG A 33 -1.12 -11.50 19.48
C ARG A 33 -2.10 -10.51 20.08
N GLU A 34 -2.76 -9.76 19.23
CA GLU A 34 -3.76 -8.77 19.61
C GLU A 34 -5.05 -9.03 18.84
N SER A 35 -5.96 -9.78 19.49
CA SER A 35 -7.22 -10.20 18.87
C SER A 35 -6.96 -11.02 17.58
N ASP A 36 -7.27 -10.46 16.42
CA ASP A 36 -7.10 -11.04 15.10
C ASP A 36 -5.72 -10.73 14.46
N LEU A 37 -4.99 -9.73 14.97
CA LEU A 37 -3.66 -9.36 14.46
C LEU A 37 -2.56 -10.18 15.16
N ILE A 38 -1.66 -10.73 14.36
CA ILE A 38 -0.44 -11.37 14.81
C ILE A 38 0.76 -10.58 14.29
N VAL A 39 1.70 -10.32 15.19
CA VAL A 39 2.98 -9.69 14.87
C VAL A 39 4.10 -10.64 15.26
N ARG A 40 4.96 -10.98 14.30
CA ARG A 40 6.18 -11.75 14.54
C ARG A 40 7.39 -10.84 14.35
N THR A 41 8.31 -10.92 15.31
CA THR A 41 9.62 -10.30 15.20
C THR A 41 10.62 -11.33 14.70
N ILE A 42 11.30 -11.00 13.63
CA ILE A 42 12.33 -11.83 13.00
C ILE A 42 13.61 -11.00 13.00
N SER A 43 14.66 -11.51 13.65
CA SER A 43 15.98 -10.89 13.67
C SER A 43 16.81 -11.51 12.55
N ASP A 44 17.28 -10.68 11.64
CA ASP A 44 18.29 -11.02 10.66
C ASP A 44 19.65 -10.63 11.21
N LEU A 45 20.37 -11.64 11.72
CA LEU A 45 21.66 -11.43 12.38
C LEU A 45 22.77 -11.07 11.40
N GLU A 46 22.63 -11.43 10.14
CA GLU A 46 23.63 -11.14 9.11
C GLU A 46 23.56 -9.68 8.68
N SER A 47 22.36 -9.18 8.40
CA SER A 47 22.18 -7.80 7.95
C SER A 47 22.02 -6.80 9.10
N ASN A 48 22.08 -7.25 10.35
CA ASN A 48 21.84 -6.45 11.55
C ASN A 48 20.48 -5.73 11.53
N ARG A 49 19.40 -6.45 11.14
CA ARG A 49 18.06 -5.92 11.02
C ARG A 49 17.05 -6.69 11.86
N ILE A 50 16.02 -5.96 12.27
CA ILE A 50 14.79 -6.54 12.81
C ILE A 50 13.67 -6.32 11.79
N CYS A 51 12.97 -7.40 11.46
CA CYS A 51 11.81 -7.40 10.60
C CYS A 51 10.56 -7.70 11.41
N LEU A 52 9.53 -6.91 11.23
CA LEU A 52 8.20 -7.12 11.79
C LEU A 52 7.29 -7.62 10.70
N ALA A 53 6.77 -8.83 10.87
CA ALA A 53 5.78 -9.43 9.99
C ALA A 53 4.40 -9.38 10.66
N PHE A 54 3.46 -8.75 9.98
CA PHE A 54 2.08 -8.55 10.42
C PHE A 54 1.14 -9.37 9.55
N TYR A 55 0.22 -10.08 10.15
CA TYR A 55 -0.86 -10.76 9.43
C TYR A 55 -2.12 -10.87 10.28
N VAL A 56 -3.26 -10.89 9.62
CA VAL A 56 -4.57 -11.03 10.26
C VAL A 56 -4.99 -12.49 10.21
N ARG A 57 -5.57 -13.01 11.30
CA ARG A 57 -6.01 -14.41 11.41
C ARG A 57 -7.34 -14.67 10.71
N THR A 58 -7.47 -14.22 9.49
CA THR A 58 -8.63 -14.52 8.63
C THR A 58 -8.16 -15.28 7.39
N MET A 59 -9.05 -16.02 6.75
CA MET A 59 -8.69 -16.78 5.55
C MET A 59 -8.30 -15.85 4.40
N GLY A 60 -7.31 -16.27 3.60
CA GLY A 60 -6.91 -15.55 2.39
C GLY A 60 -6.06 -14.28 2.61
N THR A 61 -5.56 -14.04 3.84
CA THR A 61 -4.70 -12.88 4.10
C THR A 61 -3.24 -13.17 3.81
N SER A 62 -2.56 -12.20 3.19
CA SER A 62 -1.10 -12.23 3.03
C SER A 62 -0.42 -11.44 4.14
N PRO A 63 0.76 -11.86 4.62
CA PRO A 63 1.53 -11.08 5.57
C PRO A 63 2.10 -9.81 4.91
N THR A 64 2.22 -8.76 5.70
CA THR A 64 2.97 -7.55 5.35
C THR A 64 4.17 -7.43 6.26
N MET A 65 5.32 -7.05 5.73
CA MET A 65 6.57 -7.00 6.48
C MET A 65 7.28 -5.67 6.28
N THR A 66 7.94 -5.21 7.34
CA THR A 66 8.91 -4.11 7.30
C THR A 66 10.15 -4.47 8.09
N CYS A 67 11.30 -3.96 7.66
CA CYS A 67 12.57 -4.16 8.37
C CYS A 67 13.22 -2.80 8.67
N TYR A 68 13.92 -2.74 9.80
CA TYR A 68 14.71 -1.57 10.20
C TYR A 68 16.02 -2.00 10.86
N ASP A 69 17.00 -1.10 10.85
CA ASP A 69 18.31 -1.36 11.43
C ASP A 69 18.21 -1.37 12.96
N VAL A 70 18.91 -2.32 13.58
CA VAL A 70 18.96 -2.48 15.03
C VAL A 70 19.78 -1.34 15.66
N VAL A 71 19.25 -0.77 16.74
CA VAL A 71 19.91 0.31 17.48
C VAL A 71 20.63 -0.24 18.73
N SER A 72 20.05 -1.22 19.42
CA SER A 72 20.52 -1.66 20.74
C SER A 72 20.52 -3.17 20.95
N GLY A 73 20.89 -3.95 19.93
CA GLY A 73 20.88 -5.42 19.97
C GLY A 73 19.58 -6.02 19.43
N PHE A 74 19.58 -7.34 19.21
CA PHE A 74 18.47 -8.07 18.58
C PHE A 74 17.27 -8.32 19.50
N ARG A 75 17.09 -7.50 20.53
CA ARG A 75 15.91 -7.56 21.38
C ARG A 75 14.82 -6.67 20.78
N SER A 76 13.61 -7.17 20.82
CA SER A 76 12.42 -6.43 20.43
C SER A 76 11.37 -6.61 21.49
N ASN A 77 10.91 -5.50 22.04
CA ASN A 77 9.79 -5.47 22.98
C ASN A 77 8.64 -4.72 22.29
N ILE A 78 7.76 -5.48 21.65
CA ILE A 78 6.64 -4.91 20.87
C ILE A 78 5.39 -4.96 21.71
N GLY A 79 4.71 -3.81 21.79
CA GLY A 79 3.39 -3.67 22.39
C GLY A 79 2.44 -2.86 21.53
N GLN A 80 1.15 -3.15 21.65
CA GLN A 80 0.11 -2.29 21.12
C GLN A 80 -0.06 -1.09 22.06
N VAL A 81 0.03 0.10 21.51
CA VAL A 81 -0.03 1.36 22.27
C VAL A 81 -1.18 2.27 21.83
N GLY A 82 -1.89 1.91 20.78
CA GLY A 82 -3.04 2.65 20.31
C GLY A 82 -3.94 1.82 19.41
N HIS A 83 -5.20 2.19 19.35
CA HIS A 83 -6.20 1.51 18.55
C HIS A 83 -7.26 2.51 18.06
N PHE A 84 -7.63 2.39 16.80
CA PHE A 84 -8.75 3.09 16.18
C PHE A 84 -9.58 2.08 15.40
N LYS A 85 -10.90 2.17 15.51
CA LYS A 85 -11.83 1.33 14.74
C LYS A 85 -13.00 2.17 14.27
N GLU A 86 -13.33 2.05 12.99
CA GLU A 86 -14.52 2.66 12.40
C GLU A 86 -15.11 1.71 11.36
N GLY A 87 -16.32 1.24 11.61
CA GLY A 87 -16.93 0.20 10.78
C GLY A 87 -16.04 -1.06 10.72
N LYS A 88 -15.65 -1.41 9.50
CA LYS A 88 -14.76 -2.56 9.24
C LYS A 88 -13.28 -2.19 9.31
N LEU A 89 -12.92 -0.92 9.21
CA LEU A 89 -11.54 -0.45 9.27
C LEU A 89 -11.02 -0.51 10.71
N VAL A 90 -9.88 -1.15 10.88
CA VAL A 90 -9.13 -1.20 12.14
C VAL A 90 -7.73 -0.63 11.88
N VAL A 91 -7.30 0.30 12.73
CA VAL A 91 -5.93 0.82 12.72
C VAL A 91 -5.32 0.59 14.10
N ARG A 92 -4.18 -0.09 14.15
CA ARG A 92 -3.44 -0.36 15.38
C ARG A 92 -2.11 0.35 15.36
N LYS A 93 -1.73 0.94 16.49
CA LYS A 93 -0.43 1.54 16.73
C LYS A 93 0.40 0.55 17.53
N MET A 94 1.45 0.04 16.92
CA MET A 94 2.39 -0.90 17.50
C MET A 94 3.71 -0.17 17.76
N ARG A 95 4.35 -0.41 18.88
CA ARG A 95 5.65 0.18 19.20
C ARG A 95 6.66 -0.89 19.56
N ASP A 96 7.83 -0.80 18.95
CA ASP A 96 9.04 -1.44 19.41
C ASP A 96 9.76 -0.49 20.36
N PHE A 97 9.71 -0.79 21.64
CA PHE A 97 10.26 0.07 22.69
C PHE A 97 11.79 0.09 22.69
N GLU A 98 12.42 -1.03 22.32
CA GLU A 98 13.87 -1.18 22.32
C GLU A 98 14.49 -0.40 21.13
N ASN A 99 13.87 -0.45 19.97
CA ASN A 99 14.38 0.19 18.76
C ASN A 99 13.76 1.56 18.49
N ASN A 100 12.84 2.01 19.35
CA ASN A 100 12.13 3.29 19.23
C ASN A 100 11.44 3.49 17.88
N VAL A 101 10.84 2.41 17.36
CA VAL A 101 10.07 2.40 16.11
C VAL A 101 8.58 2.29 16.43
N THR A 102 7.78 3.10 15.77
CA THR A 102 6.33 3.01 15.80
C THR A 102 5.83 2.58 14.42
N CYS A 103 4.93 1.62 14.39
CA CYS A 103 4.27 1.14 13.19
C CYS A 103 2.75 1.36 13.31
N LEU A 104 2.15 1.95 12.29
CA LEU A 104 0.70 1.90 12.12
C LEU A 104 0.36 0.75 11.18
N VAL A 105 -0.62 -0.03 11.60
CA VAL A 105 -1.12 -1.20 10.85
C VAL A 105 -2.60 -0.99 10.61
N ALA A 106 -2.99 -0.85 9.35
CA ALA A 106 -4.39 -0.72 8.96
C ALA A 106 -4.85 -2.01 8.27
N TYR A 107 -6.03 -2.49 8.62
CA TYR A 107 -6.66 -3.63 7.95
C TYR A 107 -8.19 -3.51 8.02
N VAL A 108 -8.85 -4.19 7.10
CA VAL A 108 -10.31 -4.33 7.11
C VAL A 108 -10.63 -5.68 7.73
N SER A 109 -11.54 -5.70 8.72
CA SER A 109 -11.90 -6.93 9.45
C SER A 109 -12.85 -7.82 8.64
N THR A 110 -12.45 -8.16 7.43
CA THR A 110 -13.14 -9.09 6.52
C THR A 110 -12.14 -10.13 6.01
N GLU A 111 -12.66 -11.26 5.53
CA GLU A 111 -11.82 -12.30 4.92
C GLU A 111 -11.13 -11.77 3.66
N GLY A 112 -9.96 -12.32 3.34
CA GLY A 112 -9.21 -12.01 2.13
C GLY A 112 -8.47 -10.66 2.12
N THR A 113 -8.45 -9.91 3.24
CA THR A 113 -7.79 -8.61 3.31
C THR A 113 -6.42 -8.69 3.99
N SER A 114 -5.39 -8.16 3.34
CA SER A 114 -4.05 -8.06 3.92
C SER A 114 -3.85 -6.73 4.66
N PRO A 115 -3.06 -6.68 5.74
CA PRO A 115 -2.80 -5.42 6.43
C PRO A 115 -1.90 -4.51 5.61
N ALA A 116 -2.14 -3.20 5.69
CA ALA A 116 -1.22 -2.16 5.24
C ALA A 116 -0.39 -1.66 6.42
N LEU A 117 0.87 -1.31 6.15
CA LEU A 117 1.84 -1.01 7.18
C LEU A 117 2.67 0.20 6.78
N ASP A 118 2.86 1.14 7.72
CA ASP A 118 3.87 2.18 7.62
C ASP A 118 4.53 2.39 8.98
N CYS A 119 5.88 2.39 9.01
CA CYS A 119 6.67 2.50 10.23
C CYS A 119 7.58 3.72 10.18
N TYR A 120 7.81 4.32 11.34
CA TYR A 120 8.69 5.49 11.48
C TYR A 120 9.45 5.45 12.80
N LYS A 121 10.65 6.04 12.82
CA LYS A 121 11.40 6.27 14.05
C LYS A 121 10.77 7.42 14.82
N ASN A 122 10.65 7.26 16.12
CA ASN A 122 10.18 8.34 16.98
C ASN A 122 11.31 9.37 17.19
N VAL A 123 10.97 10.64 17.05
CA VAL A 123 11.96 11.74 17.10
C VAL A 123 12.40 12.08 18.52
N THR A 124 11.63 11.70 19.53
CA THR A 124 11.90 12.04 20.90
C THR A 124 11.77 10.85 21.83
N SER A 125 12.70 10.75 22.79
CA SER A 125 12.55 9.98 24.03
C SER A 125 11.52 10.61 24.98
N ALA A 126 10.50 11.29 24.45
CA ALA A 126 9.43 11.88 25.24
C ALA A 126 8.84 10.79 26.12
N LYS A 127 8.81 11.05 27.43
CA LYS A 127 8.19 10.16 28.40
C LYS A 127 6.87 9.67 27.85
N PHE A 128 6.83 8.41 27.55
CA PHE A 128 5.72 7.72 26.92
C PHE A 128 4.43 8.01 27.71
N ARG A 129 3.49 8.68 27.10
CA ARG A 129 2.11 8.71 27.60
C ARG A 129 1.43 7.45 27.03
N GLU A 130 1.18 6.50 27.85
CA GLU A 130 0.64 5.16 27.53
C GLU A 130 -0.71 5.15 26.80
N THR A 131 -1.32 6.30 26.57
CA THR A 131 -2.73 6.42 26.18
C THR A 131 -3.03 7.43 25.08
N ALA A 132 -2.08 7.83 24.25
CA ALA A 132 -2.45 8.68 23.15
C ALA A 132 -3.24 7.88 22.10
N ALA A 133 -4.54 7.99 22.19
CA ALA A 133 -5.45 7.39 21.23
C ALA A 133 -5.15 7.95 19.82
N LEU A 134 -5.17 7.08 18.82
CA LEU A 134 -5.20 7.51 17.44
C LEU A 134 -6.47 8.33 17.20
N VAL A 135 -6.34 9.50 16.60
CA VAL A 135 -7.44 10.44 16.41
C VAL A 135 -7.78 10.55 14.94
N ARG A 136 -9.03 10.29 14.58
CA ARG A 136 -9.55 10.65 13.27
C ARG A 136 -9.69 12.15 13.17
N SER A 137 -8.97 12.77 12.27
CA SER A 137 -9.03 14.23 12.03
C SER A 137 -9.67 14.60 10.69
N GLY A 138 -9.98 13.61 9.84
CA GLY A 138 -10.68 13.81 8.59
C GLY A 138 -11.19 12.51 7.99
N HIS A 139 -12.24 12.61 7.19
CA HIS A 139 -12.79 11.54 6.38
C HIS A 139 -13.29 12.14 5.07
N LEU A 140 -12.96 11.47 3.98
CA LEU A 140 -13.42 11.80 2.64
C LEU A 140 -13.92 10.51 1.99
N ARG A 141 -15.15 10.55 1.51
CA ARG A 141 -15.76 9.45 0.75
C ARG A 141 -16.10 9.93 -0.65
N GLU A 142 -15.52 9.27 -1.63
CA GLU A 142 -15.71 9.59 -3.04
C GLU A 142 -16.04 8.32 -3.83
N GLY A 143 -17.34 8.12 -4.08
CA GLY A 143 -17.84 6.90 -4.70
C GLY A 143 -17.61 5.69 -3.81
N ASP A 144 -16.79 4.76 -4.29
CA ASP A 144 -16.40 3.52 -3.62
C ASP A 144 -15.15 3.66 -2.74
N LEU A 145 -14.41 4.77 -2.84
CA LEU A 145 -13.21 5.02 -2.07
C LEU A 145 -13.53 5.73 -0.74
N ASP A 146 -13.14 5.12 0.36
CA ASP A 146 -13.11 5.74 1.69
C ASP A 146 -11.66 6.09 2.06
N THR A 147 -11.43 7.34 2.43
CA THR A 147 -10.11 7.85 2.86
C THR A 147 -10.22 8.49 4.24
N PHE A 148 -9.42 7.98 5.18
CA PHE A 148 -9.36 8.48 6.56
C PHE A 148 -8.03 9.14 6.83
N ARG A 149 -8.07 10.28 7.50
CA ARG A 149 -6.90 10.93 8.06
C ARG A 149 -6.82 10.61 9.55
N ILE A 150 -5.80 9.86 9.93
CA ILE A 150 -5.52 9.44 11.31
C ILE A 150 -4.28 10.20 11.80
N VAL A 151 -4.41 10.86 12.92
CA VAL A 151 -3.31 11.58 13.58
C VAL A 151 -2.80 10.73 14.74
N ASP A 152 -1.50 10.57 14.82
CA ASP A 152 -0.80 10.11 16.01
C ASP A 152 -0.27 11.30 16.80
N PRO A 153 -0.94 11.70 17.92
CA PRO A 153 -0.54 12.88 18.67
C PRO A 153 0.85 12.80 19.30
N ASP A 154 1.33 11.57 19.55
CA ASP A 154 2.63 11.34 20.22
C ASP A 154 3.81 11.52 19.28
N SER A 155 3.64 11.20 18.01
CA SER A 155 4.74 11.18 17.03
C SER A 155 4.72 12.36 16.07
N THR A 156 3.74 13.25 16.16
CA THR A 156 3.51 14.31 15.17
C THR A 156 3.35 13.77 13.74
N LYS A 157 2.87 12.55 13.62
CA LYS A 157 2.60 11.92 12.32
C LYS A 157 1.10 11.96 12.01
N THR A 158 0.83 12.20 10.75
CA THR A 158 -0.50 12.04 10.15
C THR A 158 -0.42 10.95 9.11
N CYS A 159 -1.40 10.06 9.10
CA CYS A 159 -1.46 8.98 8.14
C CYS A 159 -2.77 9.03 7.37
N LEU A 160 -2.71 8.85 6.07
CA LEU A 160 -3.86 8.57 5.24
C LEU A 160 -4.03 7.05 5.14
N VAL A 161 -5.24 6.61 5.40
CA VAL A 161 -5.69 5.24 5.16
C VAL A 161 -6.75 5.29 4.10
N ALA A 162 -6.56 4.59 3.00
CA ALA A 162 -7.55 4.47 1.95
C ALA A 162 -7.94 3.02 1.74
N TYR A 163 -9.21 2.74 1.55
CA TYR A 163 -9.69 1.45 1.11
C TYR A 163 -10.89 1.61 0.18
N VAL A 164 -11.04 0.66 -0.72
CA VAL A 164 -12.19 0.62 -1.63
C VAL A 164 -13.29 -0.20 -0.95
N ASN A 165 -14.50 0.33 -0.87
CA ASN A 165 -15.61 -0.31 -0.17
C ASN A 165 -16.31 -1.37 -1.06
N THR A 166 -15.50 -2.15 -1.77
CA THR A 166 -15.92 -3.37 -2.46
C THR A 166 -15.47 -4.60 -1.67
N GLY A 167 -15.94 -5.79 -2.00
CA GLY A 167 -15.56 -7.01 -1.29
C GLY A 167 -14.05 -7.29 -1.35
N ASN A 168 -13.49 -7.80 -0.26
CA ASN A 168 -12.12 -8.36 -0.18
C ASN A 168 -10.96 -7.41 -0.56
N THR A 169 -11.13 -6.09 -0.38
CA THR A 169 -10.07 -5.11 -0.64
C THR A 169 -9.24 -4.85 0.60
N SER A 170 -7.92 -4.90 0.45
CA SER A 170 -6.99 -4.48 1.51
C SER A 170 -6.86 -2.96 1.51
N PRO A 171 -6.69 -2.33 2.69
CA PRO A 171 -6.43 -0.90 2.74
C PRO A 171 -5.02 -0.58 2.25
N SER A 172 -4.77 0.69 1.96
CA SER A 172 -3.43 1.25 1.83
C SER A 172 -3.21 2.31 2.90
N LEU A 173 -1.98 2.44 3.35
CA LEU A 173 -1.60 3.35 4.43
C LEU A 173 -0.34 4.11 4.05
N LYS A 174 -0.35 5.44 4.27
CA LYS A 174 0.83 6.30 4.10
C LYS A 174 0.90 7.35 5.17
N CYS A 175 2.02 7.39 5.91
CA CYS A 175 2.28 8.35 6.97
C CYS A 175 3.26 9.44 6.52
N TYR A 176 3.04 10.66 7.00
CA TYR A 176 3.90 11.83 6.78
C TYR A 176 3.94 12.70 8.05
N SER A 177 4.89 13.60 8.12
CA SER A 177 4.99 14.53 9.26
C SER A 177 3.85 15.55 9.21
N SER A 178 3.17 15.73 10.34
CA SER A 178 2.16 16.77 10.49
C SER A 178 2.83 18.14 10.54
N LEU A 179 2.23 19.14 9.95
CA LEU A 179 2.58 20.53 10.23
C LEU A 179 2.21 20.85 11.68
N LYS A 180 2.99 21.77 12.31
CA LYS A 180 2.79 22.14 13.71
C LYS A 180 1.33 22.49 13.97
N GLY A 181 0.75 21.71 14.87
CA GLY A 181 -0.61 21.95 15.34
C GLY A 181 -1.69 21.06 14.75
N GLY A 182 -1.41 20.17 13.78
CA GLY A 182 -2.30 19.08 13.29
C GLY A 182 -3.81 19.27 13.28
N LYS A 183 -4.26 20.52 13.53
CA LYS A 183 -5.65 20.84 13.67
C LYS A 183 -6.30 20.94 12.30
N GLY A 184 -6.96 19.85 11.93
CA GLY A 184 -8.16 19.87 11.16
C GLY A 184 -8.26 20.75 9.92
N GLY A 185 -7.24 20.79 9.04
CA GLY A 185 -7.45 21.32 7.69
C GLY A 185 -8.39 20.39 6.90
N SER A 186 -9.06 20.92 5.90
CA SER A 186 -9.92 20.12 5.03
C SER A 186 -9.10 19.13 4.19
N MET A 187 -9.67 17.96 3.97
CA MET A 187 -9.28 17.08 2.88
C MET A 187 -10.28 17.26 1.74
N SER A 188 -9.79 17.35 0.52
CA SER A 188 -10.64 17.47 -0.67
C SER A 188 -10.06 16.73 -1.84
N GLN A 189 -10.93 16.12 -2.64
CA GLN A 189 -10.56 15.61 -3.95
C GLN A 189 -10.46 16.79 -4.93
N THR A 190 -9.31 16.91 -5.59
CA THR A 190 -9.04 18.00 -6.53
C THR A 190 -9.00 17.53 -7.98
N SER A 191 -8.79 16.24 -8.21
CA SER A 191 -8.78 15.65 -9.54
C SER A 191 -9.25 14.20 -9.52
N TYR A 192 -9.82 13.78 -10.65
CA TYR A 192 -10.30 12.44 -10.88
C TYR A 192 -10.01 12.04 -12.32
N LEU A 193 -9.47 10.84 -12.50
CA LEU A 193 -9.26 10.20 -13.80
C LEU A 193 -9.82 8.78 -13.72
N ARG A 194 -10.54 8.39 -14.75
CA ARG A 194 -10.96 7.00 -14.96
C ARG A 194 -10.65 6.59 -16.38
N GLU A 195 -9.94 5.50 -16.51
CA GLU A 195 -9.63 4.89 -17.81
C GLU A 195 -9.87 3.38 -17.71
N GLY A 196 -10.95 2.93 -18.30
CA GLY A 196 -11.47 1.58 -18.10
C GLY A 196 -11.79 1.33 -16.62
N ASP A 197 -11.12 0.33 -16.05
CA ASP A 197 -11.26 -0.04 -14.64
C ASP A 197 -10.28 0.71 -13.73
N LEU A 198 -9.23 1.33 -14.30
CA LEU A 198 -8.27 2.12 -13.53
C LEU A 198 -8.88 3.45 -13.11
N ILE A 199 -8.80 3.72 -11.82
CA ILE A 199 -9.21 4.98 -11.21
C ILE A 199 -8.01 5.62 -10.52
N ALA A 200 -7.83 6.92 -10.77
CA ALA A 200 -6.86 7.75 -10.08
C ALA A 200 -7.55 8.96 -9.46
N ARG A 201 -7.33 9.19 -8.17
CA ARG A 201 -7.89 10.32 -7.41
C ARG A 201 -6.77 11.12 -6.76
N LYS A 202 -6.83 12.42 -6.92
CA LYS A 202 -5.90 13.34 -6.29
C LYS A 202 -6.61 13.96 -5.09
N ILE A 203 -6.05 13.75 -3.90
CA ILE A 203 -6.56 14.27 -2.64
C ILE A 203 -5.55 15.26 -2.08
N VAL A 204 -6.02 16.43 -1.70
CA VAL A 204 -5.22 17.45 -1.03
C VAL A 204 -5.58 17.48 0.45
N ASP A 205 -4.59 17.29 1.31
CA ASP A 205 -4.66 17.55 2.74
C ASP A 205 -4.08 18.95 3.01
N GLN A 206 -4.95 19.95 3.01
CA GLN A 206 -4.55 21.34 3.21
C GLN A 206 -3.94 21.57 4.60
N GLY A 207 -4.43 20.86 5.62
CA GLY A 207 -3.94 20.98 6.99
C GLY A 207 -2.49 20.56 7.16
N ASN A 208 -1.99 19.66 6.31
CA ASN A 208 -0.62 19.16 6.34
C ASN A 208 0.19 19.54 5.10
N ALA A 209 -0.37 20.38 4.22
CA ALA A 209 0.24 20.77 2.95
C ALA A 209 0.72 19.53 2.13
N LYS A 210 -0.12 18.51 2.05
CA LYS A 210 0.17 17.27 1.29
C LYS A 210 -0.80 17.10 0.13
N GLU A 211 -0.26 16.59 -0.94
CA GLU A 211 -0.97 16.14 -2.11
C GLU A 211 -0.76 14.64 -2.26
N CYS A 212 -1.84 13.87 -2.28
CA CYS A 212 -1.78 12.43 -2.37
C CYS A 212 -2.50 11.95 -3.63
N LEU A 213 -1.83 11.12 -4.42
CA LEU A 213 -2.42 10.39 -5.53
C LEU A 213 -2.80 8.99 -5.04
N ILE A 214 -4.06 8.64 -5.19
CA ILE A 214 -4.59 7.31 -4.86
C ILE A 214 -5.03 6.67 -6.17
N THR A 215 -4.46 5.51 -6.47
CA THR A 215 -4.81 4.72 -7.65
C THR A 215 -5.36 3.36 -7.24
N TYR A 216 -6.39 2.89 -7.92
CA TYR A 216 -6.98 1.57 -7.71
C TYR A 216 -7.74 1.10 -8.95
N VAL A 217 -8.04 -0.18 -8.98
CA VAL A 217 -8.90 -0.77 -10.01
C VAL A 217 -10.28 -1.03 -9.40
N SER A 218 -11.35 -0.66 -10.09
CA SER A 218 -12.73 -0.76 -9.58
C SER A 218 -13.30 -2.19 -9.62
N THR A 219 -12.45 -3.19 -9.42
CA THR A 219 -12.85 -4.60 -9.34
C THR A 219 -12.68 -5.12 -7.91
N GLU A 220 -13.42 -6.17 -7.55
CA GLU A 220 -13.29 -6.81 -6.25
C GLU A 220 -11.87 -7.36 -6.02
N GLY A 221 -11.42 -7.34 -4.78
CA GLY A 221 -10.12 -7.90 -4.37
C GLY A 221 -8.91 -7.04 -4.67
N THR A 222 -9.07 -5.82 -5.19
CA THR A 222 -7.94 -4.92 -5.48
C THR A 222 -7.70 -3.93 -4.34
N SER A 223 -6.43 -3.67 -4.06
CA SER A 223 -6.02 -2.72 -3.03
C SER A 223 -5.65 -1.38 -3.66
N PRO A 224 -6.04 -0.24 -3.06
CA PRO A 224 -5.56 1.05 -3.50
C PRO A 224 -4.06 1.19 -3.24
N HIS A 225 -3.41 2.05 -4.00
CA HIS A 225 -2.04 2.48 -3.76
C HIS A 225 -2.02 3.98 -3.48
N ILE A 226 -1.30 4.41 -2.43
CA ILE A 226 -1.18 5.82 -2.04
C ILE A 226 0.25 6.30 -2.24
N TYR A 227 0.40 7.40 -2.94
CA TYR A 227 1.62 8.18 -3.03
C TYR A 227 1.34 9.61 -2.57
N CYS A 228 2.10 10.12 -1.59
CA CYS A 228 1.95 11.49 -1.08
C CYS A 228 3.23 12.29 -1.29
N ALA A 229 3.07 13.55 -1.71
CA ALA A 229 4.12 14.54 -1.87
C ALA A 229 3.75 15.84 -1.16
N GLU A 230 4.72 16.76 -1.02
CA GLU A 230 4.45 18.12 -0.57
C GLU A 230 3.49 18.81 -1.55
N LEU A 231 2.50 19.50 -1.01
CA LEU A 231 1.64 20.35 -1.82
C LEU A 231 2.48 21.46 -2.44
N ARG A 232 2.59 21.44 -3.75
CA ARG A 232 3.27 22.52 -4.48
C ARG A 232 2.41 23.77 -4.33
N THR A 233 2.81 24.68 -3.45
CA THR A 233 2.32 26.06 -3.52
C THR A 233 2.57 26.54 -4.93
N ALA A 234 1.53 26.98 -5.63
CA ALA A 234 1.58 27.35 -7.04
C ALA A 234 2.88 28.14 -7.34
N GLN A 235 3.89 27.42 -7.80
CA GLN A 235 5.10 28.05 -8.31
C GLN A 235 4.66 28.85 -9.52
N LYS A 236 5.01 30.14 -9.53
CA LYS A 236 4.86 31.05 -10.65
C LYS A 236 4.98 30.31 -11.96
N ALA A 237 3.94 30.45 -12.77
CA ALA A 237 3.73 29.92 -14.10
C ALA A 237 4.86 29.01 -14.63
N GLN A 238 4.61 27.71 -14.66
CA GLN A 238 5.45 26.79 -15.39
C GLN A 238 5.64 27.32 -16.81
N PRO A 239 6.86 27.26 -17.37
CA PRO A 239 7.05 27.53 -18.79
C PRO A 239 6.03 26.70 -19.56
N GLN A 240 5.17 27.35 -20.28
CA GLN A 240 4.29 26.66 -21.23
C GLN A 240 5.20 25.84 -22.15
N TRP A 241 5.11 24.52 -22.02
CA TRP A 241 5.68 23.65 -23.03
C TRP A 241 5.12 24.16 -24.37
N PRO A 242 5.96 24.37 -25.39
CA PRO A 242 5.46 24.71 -26.73
C PRO A 242 4.40 23.64 -27.02
N GLN A 243 3.16 24.07 -27.19
CA GLN A 243 2.13 23.17 -27.71
C GLN A 243 2.69 22.69 -29.04
N GLN A 244 3.04 21.40 -29.12
CA GLN A 244 3.31 20.78 -30.40
C GLN A 244 2.09 21.08 -31.24
N GLN A 245 2.23 22.02 -32.16
CA GLN A 245 1.22 22.27 -33.15
C GLN A 245 0.94 20.93 -33.80
N ALA A 246 -0.28 20.44 -33.60
CA ALA A 246 -0.74 19.27 -34.33
C ALA A 246 -0.37 19.47 -35.81
N PRO A 247 0.26 18.49 -36.47
CA PRO A 247 0.58 18.62 -37.88
C PRO A 247 -0.69 19.01 -38.61
N ALA A 248 -0.64 20.09 -39.38
CA ALA A 248 -1.76 20.56 -40.17
C ALA A 248 -2.34 19.35 -40.93
N ALA A 249 -3.62 19.10 -40.72
CA ALA A 249 -4.33 18.03 -41.40
C ALA A 249 -4.13 18.24 -42.89
N LYS A 250 -3.50 17.26 -43.55
CA LYS A 250 -3.44 17.26 -45.02
C LYS A 250 -4.87 17.33 -45.54
N PRO A 251 -5.16 18.17 -46.57
CA PRO A 251 -6.48 18.18 -47.19
C PRO A 251 -6.79 16.75 -47.68
N ASP A 252 -7.92 16.25 -47.26
CA ASP A 252 -8.43 14.94 -47.68
C ASP A 252 -8.81 14.97 -49.16
N GLU A 253 -7.90 14.49 -50.01
CA GLU A 253 -8.04 14.45 -51.46
C GLU A 253 -8.70 13.15 -51.90
N SER A 254 -9.77 12.71 -51.21
CA SER A 254 -10.57 11.58 -51.66
C SER A 254 -12.05 11.71 -51.24
N ALA A 255 -12.73 12.65 -51.88
CA ALA A 255 -14.19 12.59 -51.94
C ALA A 255 -14.59 11.46 -52.89
N PRO A 256 -15.23 10.37 -52.45
CA PRO A 256 -15.73 9.37 -53.35
C PRO A 256 -16.91 9.94 -54.13
N ALA A 257 -16.84 9.80 -55.45
CA ALA A 257 -17.87 10.19 -56.40
C ALA A 257 -19.25 9.68 -55.96
N THR A 258 -20.20 10.57 -55.82
CA THR A 258 -21.59 10.33 -55.55
C THR A 258 -22.18 9.39 -56.61
N ARG A 259 -22.49 8.16 -56.24
CA ARG A 259 -23.30 7.25 -57.09
C ARG A 259 -24.72 7.81 -57.20
N PRO A 260 -25.27 7.92 -58.43
CA PRO A 260 -26.65 8.32 -58.60
C PRO A 260 -27.60 7.22 -58.04
N ALA A 261 -28.66 7.66 -57.35
CA ALA A 261 -29.68 6.81 -56.76
C ALA A 261 -30.41 6.01 -57.86
N PRO A 262 -30.82 4.75 -57.57
CA PRO A 262 -31.61 3.96 -58.48
C PRO A 262 -33.03 4.55 -58.62
N ILE A 263 -33.47 4.74 -59.83
CA ILE A 263 -34.82 5.16 -60.20
C ILE A 263 -35.76 3.98 -59.98
N PHE A 264 -36.61 4.08 -58.97
CA PHE A 264 -37.69 3.16 -58.79
C PHE A 264 -38.78 3.43 -59.83
N ARG A 265 -39.05 2.47 -60.71
CA ARG A 265 -40.25 2.43 -61.56
C ARG A 265 -41.32 1.68 -60.76
N PRO A 266 -42.52 2.25 -60.63
CA PRO A 266 -43.67 1.46 -60.14
C PRO A 266 -44.20 0.57 -61.28
N GLU A 267 -44.27 -0.71 -61.01
CA GLU A 267 -45.04 -1.63 -61.85
C GLU A 267 -46.53 -1.48 -61.55
N SER A 268 -47.32 -1.35 -62.64
CA SER A 268 -48.76 -1.31 -62.70
C SER A 268 -49.39 -2.70 -62.55
#